data_9add6456b5aafd3fccf6305c6b6a901e
#
_entry.id   9add6456b5aafd3fccf6305c6b6a901e
#
_cell.length_a   1.000
_cell.length_b   1.000
_cell.length_c   1.000
_cell.angle_alpha   90.00
_cell.angle_beta   90.00
_cell.angle_gamma   90.00
#
_symmetry.space_group_name_H-M   'P 1'
#
loop_
_entity.id
_entity.type
_entity.pdbx_description
1 polymer ?
#
loop_
_entity_poly.entity_id
_entity_poly.type
_entity_poly.pdbx_seq_one_letter_code
_entity_poly.pdbx_strand_id
1 'polypeptide(L)'
;MSSPINVGVIGCGYWGPNLVRNFKALGSCRLKAICDVNESRLRHLRTLYSDVDALTDAGTLINDPEVHALAIATPVAYHYKLAKASLLAGKHTLVEKPLAASSAECEELIEIADEKGVVLMSGHTFLYSSSVRKICDIINAGDIGDIRYINSRRLNLGLFQKDINVVWDLAPHDISIILHILG
;
A
#
# COMPACT_ATOMS: atom_id res chain seq x y z
N MET A 1 25.42 -12.06 1.65
CA MET A 1 24.29 -11.15 1.93
C MET A 1 23.57 -10.92 0.61
N SER A 2 22.25 -11.13 0.56
CA SER A 2 21.47 -10.82 -0.65
C SER A 2 21.55 -9.31 -0.94
N SER A 3 21.62 -8.95 -2.21
CA SER A 3 21.56 -7.53 -2.62
C SER A 3 20.27 -6.88 -2.10
N PRO A 4 20.29 -5.61 -1.69
CA PRO A 4 19.08 -4.94 -1.22
C PRO A 4 18.03 -4.87 -2.34
N ILE A 5 16.76 -5.00 -1.97
CA ILE A 5 15.63 -4.89 -2.90
C ILE A 5 15.49 -3.43 -3.33
N ASN A 6 15.54 -3.15 -4.63
CA ASN A 6 15.27 -1.82 -5.15
C ASN A 6 13.75 -1.60 -5.24
N VAL A 7 13.28 -0.52 -4.61
CA VAL A 7 11.87 -0.15 -4.52
C VAL A 7 11.61 1.15 -5.26
N GLY A 8 10.51 1.22 -5.98
CA GLY A 8 9.96 2.46 -6.54
C GLY A 8 8.65 2.83 -5.84
N VAL A 9 8.35 4.13 -5.74
CA VAL A 9 7.09 4.64 -5.21
C VAL A 9 6.36 5.43 -6.29
N ILE A 10 5.11 5.04 -6.58
CA ILE A 10 4.23 5.72 -7.55
C ILE A 10 3.11 6.42 -6.79
N GLY A 11 3.02 7.76 -6.96
CA GLY A 11 2.11 8.62 -6.23
C GLY A 11 2.79 9.27 -5.02
N CYS A 12 3.08 10.57 -5.16
CA CYS A 12 3.70 11.41 -4.11
C CYS A 12 2.71 12.43 -3.54
N GLY A 13 1.42 12.03 -3.47
CA GLY A 13 0.35 12.84 -2.92
C GLY A 13 0.38 12.89 -1.39
N TYR A 14 -0.79 12.74 -0.75
CA TYR A 14 -0.91 12.84 0.71
C TYR A 14 -0.15 11.71 1.45
N TRP A 15 -0.29 10.46 1.00
CA TRP A 15 0.30 9.30 1.70
C TRP A 15 1.68 8.90 1.17
N GLY A 16 1.94 9.12 -0.11
CA GLY A 16 3.21 8.74 -0.76
C GLY A 16 4.47 9.17 -0.03
N PRO A 17 4.59 10.41 0.48
CA PRO A 17 5.76 10.86 1.24
C PRO A 17 6.04 10.00 2.49
N ASN A 18 5.01 9.40 3.11
CA ASN A 18 5.20 8.47 4.23
C ASN A 18 5.86 7.17 3.79
N LEU A 19 5.45 6.62 2.63
CA LEU A 19 6.08 5.44 2.05
C LEU A 19 7.53 5.73 1.65
N VAL A 20 7.77 6.86 0.99
CA VAL A 20 9.12 7.33 0.61
C VAL A 20 10.03 7.38 1.82
N ARG A 21 9.60 8.05 2.91
CA ARG A 21 10.36 8.14 4.16
C ARG A 21 10.66 6.77 4.76
N ASN A 22 9.65 5.89 4.81
CA ASN A 22 9.80 4.58 5.42
C ASN A 22 10.74 3.68 4.60
N PHE A 23 10.57 3.59 3.28
CA PHE A 23 11.47 2.80 2.44
C PHE A 23 12.91 3.36 2.47
N LYS A 24 13.07 4.67 2.56
CA LYS A 24 14.40 5.29 2.69
C LYS A 24 15.10 4.95 4.01
N ALA A 25 14.33 4.77 5.08
CA ALA A 25 14.85 4.42 6.40
C ALA A 25 15.15 2.92 6.58
N LEU A 26 14.61 2.04 5.71
CA LEU A 26 14.80 0.61 5.81
C LEU A 26 16.15 0.17 5.22
N GLY A 27 17.01 -0.43 6.05
CA GLY A 27 18.31 -0.97 5.60
C GLY A 27 18.22 -2.20 4.69
N SER A 28 17.08 -2.89 4.64
CA SER A 28 16.84 -4.08 3.81
C SER A 28 16.47 -3.78 2.36
N CYS A 29 16.13 -2.53 2.05
CA CYS A 29 15.81 -2.10 0.70
C CYS A 29 16.50 -0.79 0.35
N ARG A 30 16.54 -0.48 -0.95
CA ARG A 30 16.97 0.80 -1.49
C ARG A 30 15.80 1.45 -2.20
N LEU A 31 15.40 2.64 -1.75
CA LEU A 31 14.47 3.46 -2.53
C LEU A 31 15.23 3.99 -3.75
N LYS A 32 14.93 3.44 -4.92
CA LYS A 32 15.58 3.80 -6.19
C LYS A 32 14.96 5.02 -6.81
N ALA A 33 13.62 5.04 -6.92
CA ALA A 33 12.93 6.11 -7.62
C ALA A 33 11.56 6.42 -7.02
N ILE A 34 11.10 7.65 -7.25
CA ILE A 34 9.75 8.13 -6.98
C ILE A 34 9.10 8.62 -8.27
N CYS A 35 7.78 8.46 -8.39
CA CYS A 35 7.04 8.89 -9.57
C CYS A 35 5.75 9.61 -9.20
N ASP A 36 5.51 10.76 -9.79
CA ASP A 36 4.22 11.48 -9.72
C ASP A 36 4.06 12.34 -10.98
N VAL A 37 2.86 12.42 -11.54
CA VAL A 37 2.56 13.29 -12.68
C VAL A 37 2.69 14.78 -12.34
N ASN A 38 2.69 15.12 -11.06
CA ASN A 38 2.84 16.49 -10.57
C ASN A 38 4.31 16.76 -10.17
N GLU A 39 5.03 17.45 -11.03
CA GLU A 39 6.43 17.81 -10.79
C GLU A 39 6.67 18.61 -9.50
N SER A 40 5.68 19.39 -9.01
CA SER A 40 5.87 20.18 -7.79
C SER A 40 6.03 19.27 -6.56
N ARG A 41 5.32 18.14 -6.52
CA ARG A 41 5.46 17.11 -5.48
C ARG A 41 6.81 16.43 -5.54
N LEU A 42 7.29 16.13 -6.74
CA LEU A 42 8.61 15.53 -6.95
C LEU A 42 9.72 16.48 -6.54
N ARG A 43 9.64 17.78 -6.87
CA ARG A 43 10.64 18.78 -6.48
C ARG A 43 10.82 18.83 -4.97
N HIS A 44 9.73 18.83 -4.20
CA HIS A 44 9.80 18.83 -2.75
C HIS A 44 10.54 17.60 -2.21
N LEU A 45 10.21 16.41 -2.69
CA LEU A 45 10.86 15.17 -2.25
C LEU A 45 12.33 15.09 -2.68
N ARG A 46 12.70 15.61 -3.84
CA ARG A 46 14.09 15.70 -4.30
C ARG A 46 14.96 16.58 -3.41
N THR A 47 14.42 17.62 -2.78
CA THR A 47 15.18 18.42 -1.81
C THR A 47 15.52 17.64 -0.55
N LEU A 48 14.70 16.64 -0.19
CA LEU A 48 14.90 15.81 0.98
C LEU A 48 15.73 14.54 0.68
N TYR A 49 15.62 14.02 -0.54
CA TYR A 49 16.22 12.75 -0.97
C TYR A 49 16.90 12.93 -2.33
N SER A 50 18.08 13.58 -2.33
CA SER A 50 18.81 13.93 -3.55
C SER A 50 19.38 12.74 -4.34
N ASP A 51 19.48 11.57 -3.69
CA ASP A 51 19.98 10.32 -4.26
C ASP A 51 18.86 9.39 -4.77
N VAL A 52 17.62 9.90 -4.86
CA VAL A 52 16.44 9.17 -5.39
C VAL A 52 16.04 9.76 -6.73
N ASP A 53 15.91 8.93 -7.74
CA ASP A 53 15.44 9.35 -9.06
C ASP A 53 13.98 9.83 -8.99
N ALA A 54 13.65 10.88 -9.74
CA ALA A 54 12.29 11.42 -9.79
C ALA A 54 11.77 11.42 -11.23
N LEU A 55 10.69 10.70 -11.45
CA LEU A 55 10.09 10.43 -12.76
C LEU A 55 8.66 10.98 -12.82
N THR A 56 8.24 11.43 -13.99
CA THR A 56 6.85 11.86 -14.23
C THR A 56 6.01 10.79 -14.93
N ASP A 57 6.65 9.76 -15.47
CA ASP A 57 6.00 8.64 -16.15
C ASP A 57 6.16 7.34 -15.35
N ALA A 58 5.03 6.77 -14.93
CA ALA A 58 5.01 5.51 -14.21
C ALA A 58 5.46 4.32 -15.07
N GLY A 59 5.24 4.37 -16.38
CA GLY A 59 5.65 3.33 -17.31
C GLY A 59 7.17 3.15 -17.31
N THR A 60 7.93 4.22 -17.28
CA THR A 60 9.39 4.18 -17.16
C THR A 60 9.83 3.45 -15.88
N LEU A 61 9.19 3.73 -14.74
CA LEU A 61 9.52 3.09 -13.48
C LEU A 61 9.11 1.61 -13.42
N ILE A 62 7.94 1.28 -13.96
CA ILE A 62 7.42 -0.09 -14.02
C ILE A 62 8.33 -0.99 -14.88
N ASN A 63 8.83 -0.46 -16.00
CA ASN A 63 9.66 -1.22 -16.93
C ASN A 63 11.17 -1.19 -16.60
N ASP A 64 11.59 -0.49 -15.55
CA ASP A 64 12.99 -0.48 -15.11
C ASP A 64 13.39 -1.88 -14.59
N PRO A 65 14.36 -2.57 -15.24
CA PRO A 65 14.78 -3.92 -14.83
C PRO A 65 15.48 -3.95 -13.46
N GLU A 66 15.99 -2.83 -12.98
CA GLU A 66 16.63 -2.76 -11.67
C GLU A 66 15.64 -2.53 -10.52
N VAL A 67 14.37 -2.23 -10.81
CA VAL A 67 13.31 -2.13 -9.82
C VAL A 67 12.71 -3.50 -9.57
N HIS A 68 12.70 -3.95 -8.32
CA HIS A 68 12.18 -5.25 -7.91
C HIS A 68 10.76 -5.16 -7.34
N ALA A 69 10.44 -4.05 -6.67
CA ALA A 69 9.15 -3.84 -6.04
C ALA A 69 8.65 -2.41 -6.25
N LEU A 70 7.32 -2.26 -6.31
CA LEU A 70 6.63 -0.99 -6.48
C LEU A 70 5.61 -0.78 -5.35
N ALA A 71 5.57 0.43 -4.81
CA ALA A 71 4.54 0.86 -3.88
C ALA A 71 3.67 1.94 -4.54
N ILE A 72 2.36 1.70 -4.61
CA ILE A 72 1.39 2.54 -5.31
C ILE A 72 0.54 3.27 -4.27
N ALA A 73 0.60 4.61 -4.27
CA ALA A 73 -0.14 5.51 -3.39
C ALA A 73 -0.81 6.65 -4.17
N THR A 74 -1.39 6.30 -5.29
CA THR A 74 -2.17 7.19 -6.17
C THR A 74 -3.64 7.26 -5.71
N PRO A 75 -4.51 8.09 -6.32
CA PRO A 75 -5.95 7.95 -6.18
C PRO A 75 -6.44 6.56 -6.63
N VAL A 76 -7.51 6.07 -5.98
CA VAL A 76 -8.02 4.68 -6.16
C VAL A 76 -8.32 4.34 -7.62
N ALA A 77 -8.82 5.30 -8.39
CA ALA A 77 -9.11 5.12 -9.82
C ALA A 77 -7.92 4.64 -10.66
N TYR A 78 -6.69 4.79 -10.15
CA TYR A 78 -5.47 4.36 -10.85
C TYR A 78 -4.86 3.08 -10.28
N HIS A 79 -5.31 2.60 -9.10
CA HIS A 79 -4.71 1.46 -8.39
C HIS A 79 -4.69 0.21 -9.27
N TYR A 80 -5.85 -0.22 -9.77
CA TYR A 80 -5.95 -1.42 -10.59
C TYR A 80 -5.02 -1.38 -11.81
N LYS A 81 -5.09 -0.29 -12.59
CA LYS A 81 -4.28 -0.16 -13.82
C LYS A 81 -2.79 -0.22 -13.54
N LEU A 82 -2.32 0.49 -12.51
CA LEU A 82 -0.90 0.54 -12.16
C LEU A 82 -0.44 -0.78 -11.54
N ALA A 83 -1.25 -1.37 -10.65
CA ALA A 83 -0.94 -2.65 -10.03
C ALA A 83 -0.85 -3.77 -11.07
N LYS A 84 -1.82 -3.85 -11.99
CA LYS A 84 -1.82 -4.81 -13.10
C LYS A 84 -0.56 -4.68 -13.96
N ALA A 85 -0.21 -3.46 -14.37
CA ALA A 85 1.00 -3.23 -15.15
C ALA A 85 2.27 -3.65 -14.39
N SER A 86 2.33 -3.35 -13.08
CA SER A 86 3.46 -3.70 -12.22
C SER A 86 3.63 -5.22 -12.08
N LEU A 87 2.54 -5.93 -11.80
CA LEU A 87 2.52 -7.38 -11.65
C LEU A 87 2.89 -8.09 -12.97
N LEU A 88 2.33 -7.64 -14.10
CA LEU A 88 2.65 -8.17 -15.42
C LEU A 88 4.12 -7.97 -15.79
N ALA A 89 4.74 -6.88 -15.33
CA ALA A 89 6.17 -6.62 -15.45
C ALA A 89 7.03 -7.43 -14.46
N GLY A 90 6.43 -8.32 -13.67
CA GLY A 90 7.13 -9.18 -12.71
C GLY A 90 7.60 -8.44 -11.45
N LYS A 91 6.94 -7.34 -11.06
CA LYS A 91 7.30 -6.57 -9.87
C LYS A 91 6.44 -6.97 -8.67
N HIS A 92 7.06 -7.18 -7.50
CA HIS A 92 6.32 -7.22 -6.24
C HIS A 92 5.60 -5.89 -6.04
N THR A 93 4.34 -5.92 -5.64
CA THR A 93 3.51 -4.70 -5.65
C THR A 93 2.76 -4.51 -4.34
N LEU A 94 3.02 -3.39 -3.67
CA LEU A 94 2.23 -2.87 -2.56
C LEU A 94 1.30 -1.80 -3.11
N VAL A 95 -0.01 -1.91 -2.83
CA VAL A 95 -1.01 -0.92 -3.21
C VAL A 95 -1.68 -0.37 -1.95
N GLU A 96 -1.79 0.96 -1.84
CA GLU A 96 -2.58 1.56 -0.78
C GLU A 96 -4.05 1.11 -0.84
N LYS A 97 -4.69 1.14 0.32
CA LYS A 97 -6.11 0.78 0.43
C LYS A 97 -7.02 1.84 -0.26
N PRO A 98 -8.14 1.40 -0.80
CA PRO A 98 -8.51 0.02 -1.14
C PRO A 98 -7.66 -0.51 -2.29
N LEU A 99 -7.46 -1.83 -2.35
CA LEU A 99 -6.60 -2.46 -3.37
C LEU A 99 -7.02 -2.08 -4.80
N ALA A 100 -8.33 -2.12 -5.06
CA ALA A 100 -8.94 -1.71 -6.33
C ALA A 100 -10.37 -1.20 -6.08
N ALA A 101 -11.09 -0.84 -7.14
CA ALA A 101 -12.45 -0.29 -7.05
C ALA A 101 -13.55 -1.37 -7.00
N SER A 102 -13.22 -2.63 -7.30
CA SER A 102 -14.17 -3.74 -7.27
C SER A 102 -13.50 -5.06 -6.87
N SER A 103 -14.30 -6.05 -6.43
CA SER A 103 -13.80 -7.39 -6.12
C SER A 103 -13.24 -8.10 -7.35
N ALA A 104 -13.87 -7.94 -8.50
CA ALA A 104 -13.40 -8.55 -9.75
C ALA A 104 -11.99 -8.04 -10.14
N GLU A 105 -11.73 -6.74 -9.97
CA GLU A 105 -10.38 -6.19 -10.17
C GLU A 105 -9.38 -6.75 -9.15
N CYS A 106 -9.80 -6.93 -7.89
CA CYS A 106 -8.94 -7.53 -6.87
C CYS A 106 -8.60 -8.98 -7.20
N GLU A 107 -9.59 -9.77 -7.60
CA GLU A 107 -9.44 -11.18 -7.98
C GLU A 107 -8.47 -11.32 -9.16
N GLU A 108 -8.64 -10.52 -10.22
CA GLU A 108 -7.72 -10.51 -11.35
C GLU A 108 -6.27 -10.15 -10.95
N LEU A 109 -6.09 -9.17 -10.06
CA LEU A 109 -4.75 -8.82 -9.57
C LEU A 109 -4.10 -9.97 -8.78
N ILE A 110 -4.89 -10.70 -8.00
CA ILE A 110 -4.43 -11.87 -7.25
C ILE A 110 -3.99 -12.98 -8.22
N GLU A 111 -4.83 -13.30 -9.21
CA GLU A 111 -4.52 -14.29 -10.25
C GLU A 111 -3.20 -13.96 -10.98
N ILE A 112 -3.04 -12.70 -11.41
CA ILE A 112 -1.81 -12.27 -12.08
C ILE A 112 -0.59 -12.39 -11.14
N ALA A 113 -0.73 -12.03 -9.86
CA ALA A 113 0.36 -12.13 -8.90
C ALA A 113 0.80 -13.59 -8.71
N ASP A 114 -0.15 -14.50 -8.60
CA ASP A 114 0.08 -15.95 -8.47
C ASP A 114 0.73 -16.51 -9.73
N GLU A 115 0.21 -16.20 -10.92
CA GLU A 115 0.80 -16.62 -12.21
C GLU A 115 2.23 -16.14 -12.40
N LYS A 116 2.53 -14.91 -11.98
CA LYS A 116 3.88 -14.31 -12.08
C LYS A 116 4.81 -14.71 -10.94
N GLY A 117 4.31 -15.34 -9.89
CA GLY A 117 5.11 -15.70 -8.72
C GLY A 117 5.62 -14.47 -7.96
N VAL A 118 4.85 -13.38 -7.94
CA VAL A 118 5.20 -12.12 -7.26
C VAL A 118 4.24 -11.83 -6.12
N VAL A 119 4.70 -11.02 -5.16
CA VAL A 119 3.88 -10.62 -4.01
C VAL A 119 2.98 -9.45 -4.38
N LEU A 120 1.69 -9.58 -4.12
CA LEU A 120 0.73 -8.50 -4.08
C LEU A 120 0.31 -8.25 -2.63
N MET A 121 0.38 -7.01 -2.18
CA MET A 121 0.03 -6.62 -0.81
C MET A 121 -0.85 -5.37 -0.81
N SER A 122 -1.92 -5.38 0.00
CA SER A 122 -2.73 -4.18 0.25
C SER A 122 -2.27 -3.44 1.50
N GLY A 123 -2.34 -2.11 1.49
CA GLY A 123 -1.90 -1.21 2.55
C GLY A 123 -2.78 -1.20 3.79
N HIS A 124 -3.15 -2.36 4.34
CA HIS A 124 -3.93 -2.47 5.59
C HIS A 124 -3.06 -2.20 6.83
N THR A 125 -2.59 -0.98 6.97
CA THR A 125 -1.59 -0.57 7.98
C THR A 125 -2.03 -0.80 9.44
N PHE A 126 -3.34 -0.76 9.73
CA PHE A 126 -3.85 -0.97 11.09
C PHE A 126 -3.60 -2.38 11.64
N LEU A 127 -3.47 -3.39 10.77
CA LEU A 127 -3.14 -4.76 11.21
C LEU A 127 -1.79 -4.84 11.93
N TYR A 128 -0.90 -3.90 11.63
CA TYR A 128 0.44 -3.80 12.22
C TYR A 128 0.50 -2.89 13.44
N SER A 129 -0.62 -2.26 13.84
CA SER A 129 -0.67 -1.40 15.01
C SER A 129 -0.53 -2.21 16.31
N SER A 130 0.14 -1.63 17.30
CA SER A 130 0.29 -2.24 18.63
C SER A 130 -1.05 -2.54 19.31
N SER A 131 -2.04 -1.69 19.09
CA SER A 131 -3.38 -1.85 19.65
C SER A 131 -4.09 -3.09 19.10
N VAL A 132 -4.08 -3.28 17.77
CA VAL A 132 -4.71 -4.45 17.13
C VAL A 132 -3.99 -5.73 17.55
N ARG A 133 -2.66 -5.73 17.55
CA ARG A 133 -1.86 -6.87 18.03
C ARG A 133 -2.22 -7.23 19.48
N LYS A 134 -2.33 -6.21 20.36
CA LYS A 134 -2.70 -6.45 21.76
C LYS A 134 -4.10 -7.03 21.91
N ILE A 135 -5.06 -6.59 21.08
CA ILE A 135 -6.41 -7.18 21.05
C ILE A 135 -6.32 -8.67 20.66
N CYS A 136 -5.58 -9.00 19.62
CA CYS A 136 -5.37 -10.40 19.23
C CYS A 136 -4.72 -11.23 20.36
N ASP A 137 -3.71 -10.68 21.04
CA ASP A 137 -3.08 -11.36 22.18
C ASP A 137 -4.07 -11.68 23.30
N ILE A 138 -4.93 -10.72 23.68
CA ILE A 138 -5.97 -10.87 24.71
C ILE A 138 -6.99 -11.95 24.32
N ILE A 139 -7.42 -11.93 23.07
CA ILE A 139 -8.38 -12.91 22.53
C ILE A 139 -7.75 -14.31 22.53
N ASN A 140 -6.55 -14.45 22.00
CA ASN A 140 -5.83 -15.72 21.92
C ASN A 140 -5.48 -16.30 23.31
N ALA A 141 -5.29 -15.45 24.31
CA ALA A 141 -5.10 -15.86 25.69
C ALA A 141 -6.40 -16.36 26.36
N GLY A 142 -7.57 -16.12 25.76
CA GLY A 142 -8.88 -16.45 26.33
C GLY A 142 -9.34 -15.50 27.43
N ASP A 143 -8.66 -14.38 27.64
CA ASP A 143 -8.92 -13.44 28.72
C ASP A 143 -10.36 -12.86 28.72
N ILE A 144 -10.98 -12.79 27.54
CA ILE A 144 -12.35 -12.26 27.36
C ILE A 144 -13.37 -13.34 26.97
N GLY A 145 -12.96 -14.61 26.91
CA GLY A 145 -13.79 -15.71 26.42
C GLY A 145 -14.17 -15.58 24.96
N ASP A 146 -15.31 -16.18 24.56
CA ASP A 146 -15.78 -16.17 23.17
C ASP A 146 -16.24 -14.79 22.73
N ILE A 147 -15.84 -14.38 21.55
CA ILE A 147 -16.33 -13.15 20.93
C ILE A 147 -17.81 -13.33 20.57
N ARG A 148 -18.68 -12.52 21.12
CA ARG A 148 -20.13 -12.55 20.83
C ARG A 148 -20.55 -11.54 19.77
N TYR A 149 -19.92 -10.37 19.75
CA TYR A 149 -20.12 -9.35 18.71
C TYR A 149 -18.94 -8.37 18.72
N ILE A 150 -18.78 -7.66 17.61
CA ILE A 150 -17.81 -6.57 17.47
C ILE A 150 -18.55 -5.30 17.08
N ASN A 151 -18.29 -4.20 17.79
CA ASN A 151 -18.79 -2.87 17.45
C ASN A 151 -17.61 -1.96 17.14
N SER A 152 -17.52 -1.49 15.89
CA SER A 152 -16.48 -0.56 15.46
C SER A 152 -17.07 0.82 15.18
N ARG A 153 -16.39 1.87 15.61
CA ARG A 153 -16.80 3.26 15.38
C ARG A 153 -15.61 4.08 14.90
N ARG A 154 -15.76 4.68 13.71
CA ARG A 154 -14.80 5.67 13.19
C ARG A 154 -15.41 7.06 13.34
N LEU A 155 -14.89 7.81 14.31
CA LEU A 155 -15.39 9.14 14.67
C LEU A 155 -14.43 10.25 14.26
N ASN A 156 -13.52 9.95 13.31
CA ASN A 156 -12.54 10.91 12.86
C ASN A 156 -13.09 11.74 11.69
N LEU A 157 -12.99 13.06 11.79
CA LEU A 157 -13.20 13.98 10.67
C LEU A 157 -11.96 13.96 9.77
N GLY A 158 -11.94 13.02 8.83
CA GLY A 158 -10.84 12.86 7.87
C GLY A 158 -10.92 13.82 6.68
N LEU A 159 -9.99 13.65 5.75
CA LEU A 159 -10.04 14.33 4.45
C LEU A 159 -11.09 13.64 3.56
N PHE A 160 -12.02 14.43 3.02
CA PHE A 160 -12.99 13.91 2.06
C PHE A 160 -12.29 13.53 0.75
N GLN A 161 -12.39 12.27 0.38
CA GLN A 161 -11.99 11.79 -0.94
C GLN A 161 -13.10 12.13 -1.95
N LYS A 162 -12.72 12.58 -3.15
CA LYS A 162 -13.69 12.93 -4.18
C LYS A 162 -14.04 11.78 -5.13
N ASP A 163 -13.19 10.77 -5.17
CA ASP A 163 -13.21 9.63 -6.10
C ASP A 163 -13.84 8.36 -5.50
N ILE A 164 -14.07 8.35 -4.19
CA ILE A 164 -14.70 7.22 -3.48
C ILE A 164 -15.68 7.72 -2.41
N ASN A 165 -16.65 6.88 -2.03
CA ASN A 165 -17.55 7.18 -0.93
C ASN A 165 -16.91 6.83 0.43
N VAL A 166 -17.49 7.35 1.51
CA VAL A 166 -16.97 7.19 2.88
C VAL A 166 -16.85 5.73 3.33
N VAL A 167 -17.75 4.84 2.86
CA VAL A 167 -17.70 3.42 3.20
C VAL A 167 -16.47 2.79 2.56
N TRP A 168 -16.23 3.05 1.28
CA TRP A 168 -15.07 2.53 0.54
C TRP A 168 -13.73 3.11 1.02
N ASP A 169 -13.74 4.32 1.58
CA ASP A 169 -12.53 4.93 2.15
C ASP A 169 -12.21 4.40 3.55
N LEU A 170 -13.21 4.26 4.43
CA LEU A 170 -12.98 3.97 5.85
C LEU A 170 -13.22 2.51 6.25
N ALA A 171 -14.26 1.85 5.70
CA ALA A 171 -14.61 0.50 6.10
C ALA A 171 -13.53 -0.57 5.83
N PRO A 172 -12.67 -0.48 4.80
CA PRO A 172 -11.59 -1.45 4.60
C PRO A 172 -10.67 -1.61 5.80
N HIS A 173 -10.46 -0.54 6.58
CA HIS A 173 -9.68 -0.63 7.81
C HIS A 173 -10.37 -1.48 8.89
N ASP A 174 -11.66 -1.24 9.12
CA ASP A 174 -12.42 -1.97 10.15
C ASP A 174 -12.65 -3.41 9.72
N ILE A 175 -12.99 -3.63 8.44
CA ILE A 175 -13.17 -4.96 7.87
C ILE A 175 -11.88 -5.78 7.99
N SER A 176 -10.72 -5.21 7.63
CA SER A 176 -9.44 -5.90 7.74
C SER A 176 -9.09 -6.26 9.18
N ILE A 177 -9.36 -5.36 10.15
CA ILE A 177 -9.17 -5.64 11.57
C ILE A 177 -10.10 -6.75 12.05
N ILE A 178 -11.38 -6.71 11.69
CA ILE A 178 -12.37 -7.73 12.09
C ILE A 178 -11.98 -9.10 11.54
N LEU A 179 -11.63 -9.17 10.26
CA LEU A 179 -11.17 -10.41 9.63
C LEU A 179 -9.91 -10.95 10.29
N HIS A 180 -8.96 -10.08 10.64
CA HIS A 180 -7.73 -10.47 11.32
C HIS A 180 -7.96 -10.99 12.75
N ILE A 181 -8.98 -10.48 13.45
CA ILE A 181 -9.37 -10.90 14.80
C ILE A 181 -10.09 -12.25 14.77
N LEU A 182 -10.92 -12.48 13.77
CA LEU A 182 -11.77 -13.66 13.68
C LEU A 182 -11.09 -14.87 13.00
N GLY A 183 -9.99 -14.68 12.29
CA GLY A 183 -9.23 -15.72 11.57
C GLY A 183 -9.63 -15.76 10.11
#